data_cfcbcbe21ca57ad30da1327fe600a2b0
#
_entry.id   cfcbcbe21ca57ad30da1327fe600a2b0
#
_cell.length_a   1.000
_cell.length_b   1.000
_cell.length_c   1.000
_cell.angle_alpha   90.00
_cell.angle_beta   90.00
_cell.angle_gamma   90.00
#
_symmetry.space_group_name_H-M   'P 1'
#
loop_
_entity.id
_entity.type
_entity.pdbx_description
1 polymer ?
#
loop_
_entity_poly.entity_id
_entity_poly.type
_entity_poly.pdbx_seq_one_letter_code
_entity_poly.pdbx_strand_id
1 'polypeptide(L)'
;MNETSLEKYVDELELDFEKPDSLLNKIKLCSYLVCCGASVELESYPLNNKDLRTGNTGLQLTIGSPHLKALIPFFYLGKDNPVKLRGSYVTRSAIIEYAGREFFEITILPEMETSNENVNLEFETLIAAIPEKPYGIRNCYYHSINKPCAFCILREKKVNLGPKDLLEAYEKIAEKRGVEPQVLLTGGNSRRKDRGLSKYVPYVKELRSNFSDAKISIEAAPPRDASLLGTLIDSGIDTFAANIEFSSAQTKEELLPGKSEIELEEYERAFDYCQKANVKTFSALIAGPENEKDTLQGVKYLSKIGVPTNLLCLRPFPGSRLENYPRVNPAKFLEVTRKALMIMEQYDVLDDLSHTAGCGSCGACSMEMNLYRLLKNDKDKELYDFLLN
;
A
#
# COMPACT_ATOMS: atom_id res chain seq x y z
N MET A 1 8.25 9.82 18.20
CA MET A 1 7.40 11.03 18.32
C MET A 1 6.77 10.99 19.70
N ASN A 2 6.71 12.09 20.43
CA ASN A 2 6.02 12.16 21.72
C ASN A 2 4.53 12.44 21.50
N GLU A 3 3.71 12.17 22.53
CA GLU A 3 2.25 12.33 22.53
C GLU A 3 1.79 13.71 22.05
N THR A 4 2.45 14.77 22.52
CA THR A 4 2.19 16.18 22.14
C THR A 4 2.27 16.44 20.63
N SER A 5 3.10 15.70 19.89
CA SER A 5 3.18 15.84 18.43
C SER A 5 2.01 15.16 17.71
N LEU A 6 1.47 14.08 18.28
CA LEU A 6 0.33 13.37 17.71
C LEU A 6 -0.99 14.10 17.99
N GLU A 7 -1.14 14.69 19.19
CA GLU A 7 -2.29 15.55 19.51
C GLU A 7 -2.39 16.72 18.53
N LYS A 8 -1.27 17.44 18.29
CA LYS A 8 -1.23 18.51 17.31
C LYS A 8 -1.71 18.06 15.92
N TYR A 9 -1.37 16.83 15.51
CA TYR A 9 -1.82 16.31 14.21
C TYR A 9 -3.33 16.05 14.16
N VAL A 10 -3.95 15.66 15.28
CA VAL A 10 -5.42 15.53 15.34
C VAL A 10 -6.09 16.90 15.33
N ASP A 11 -5.53 17.87 16.07
CA ASP A 11 -6.04 19.26 16.11
C ASP A 11 -6.02 19.90 14.71
N GLU A 12 -4.96 19.68 13.93
CA GLU A 12 -4.86 20.17 12.54
C GLU A 12 -5.86 19.53 11.58
N LEU A 13 -6.52 18.42 11.96
CA LEU A 13 -7.61 17.84 11.19
C LEU A 13 -8.93 18.60 11.33
N GLU A 14 -9.07 19.45 12.35
CA GLU A 14 -10.28 20.26 12.59
C GLU A 14 -11.55 19.40 12.61
N LEU A 15 -11.58 18.41 13.53
CA LEU A 15 -12.72 17.51 13.66
C LEU A 15 -13.98 18.26 14.13
N ASP A 16 -15.13 17.95 13.52
CA ASP A 16 -16.43 18.48 13.95
C ASP A 16 -16.97 17.63 15.13
N PHE A 17 -16.86 18.17 16.34
CA PHE A 17 -17.35 17.54 17.55
C PHE A 17 -18.88 17.59 17.73
N GLU A 18 -19.58 18.46 16.97
CA GLU A 18 -21.05 18.51 16.97
C GLU A 18 -21.65 17.42 16.04
N LYS A 19 -20.87 16.98 15.05
CA LYS A 19 -21.24 15.91 14.10
C LYS A 19 -20.19 14.80 14.09
N PRO A 20 -20.00 14.07 15.19
CA PRO A 20 -18.90 13.11 15.33
C PRO A 20 -18.92 12.01 14.26
N ASP A 21 -20.09 11.55 13.81
CA ASP A 21 -20.28 10.51 12.79
C ASP A 21 -20.37 11.06 11.36
N SER A 22 -19.96 12.31 11.12
CA SER A 22 -19.96 12.89 9.78
C SER A 22 -18.99 12.17 8.83
N LEU A 23 -19.32 12.17 7.53
CA LEU A 23 -18.44 11.57 6.51
C LEU A 23 -17.06 12.24 6.50
N LEU A 24 -17.01 13.55 6.69
CA LEU A 24 -15.77 14.31 6.74
C LEU A 24 -14.88 13.89 7.92
N ASN A 25 -15.44 13.68 9.11
CA ASN A 25 -14.71 13.15 10.25
C ASN A 25 -14.18 11.73 9.99
N LYS A 26 -14.97 10.89 9.32
CA LYS A 26 -14.55 9.53 8.92
C LYS A 26 -13.34 9.58 7.98
N ILE A 27 -13.34 10.47 7.00
CA ILE A 27 -12.22 10.69 6.07
C ILE A 27 -10.98 11.18 6.83
N LYS A 28 -11.13 12.21 7.66
CA LYS A 28 -10.05 12.81 8.44
C LYS A 28 -9.41 11.82 9.40
N LEU A 29 -10.22 11.08 10.16
CA LEU A 29 -9.72 10.06 11.08
C LEU A 29 -9.17 8.82 10.34
N CYS A 30 -9.70 8.44 9.17
CA CYS A 30 -9.09 7.41 8.33
C CYS A 30 -7.66 7.83 7.91
N SER A 31 -7.46 9.07 7.46
CA SER A 31 -6.14 9.62 7.16
C SER A 31 -5.21 9.57 8.37
N TYR A 32 -5.73 9.92 9.56
CA TYR A 32 -4.94 9.83 10.79
C TYR A 32 -4.50 8.40 11.10
N LEU A 33 -5.41 7.43 11.01
CA LEU A 33 -5.11 6.03 11.27
C LEU A 33 -4.04 5.48 10.32
N VAL A 34 -4.10 5.85 9.04
CA VAL A 34 -3.11 5.45 8.02
C VAL A 34 -1.73 6.04 8.31
N CYS A 35 -1.66 7.32 8.74
CA CYS A 35 -0.41 8.05 8.96
C CYS A 35 0.19 7.84 10.36
N CYS A 36 -0.66 7.73 11.38
CA CYS A 36 -0.27 7.82 12.78
C CYS A 36 -0.67 6.61 13.64
N GLY A 37 -1.59 5.78 13.16
CA GLY A 37 -2.09 4.63 13.91
C GLY A 37 -3.03 5.01 15.05
N ALA A 38 -3.11 4.19 16.09
CA ALA A 38 -4.01 4.38 17.22
C ALA A 38 -3.48 3.72 18.50
N SER A 39 -3.98 4.15 19.65
CA SER A 39 -3.99 3.36 20.88
C SER A 39 -5.09 2.31 20.79
N VAL A 40 -4.81 1.07 21.19
CA VAL A 40 -5.73 -0.06 21.02
C VAL A 40 -6.12 -0.62 22.38
N GLU A 41 -7.40 -0.48 22.72
CA GLU A 41 -8.04 -1.01 23.93
C GLU A 41 -9.11 -2.04 23.49
N LEU A 42 -8.66 -3.11 22.81
CA LEU A 42 -9.54 -4.16 22.30
C LEU A 42 -9.50 -5.39 23.20
N GLU A 43 -10.66 -5.81 23.67
CA GLU A 43 -10.81 -7.08 24.38
C GLU A 43 -10.36 -8.24 23.48
N SER A 44 -9.55 -9.15 24.03
CA SER A 44 -9.06 -10.35 23.36
C SER A 44 -8.19 -10.11 22.12
N TYR A 45 -7.61 -8.91 21.95
CA TYR A 45 -6.68 -8.67 20.85
C TYR A 45 -5.29 -9.26 21.16
N PRO A 46 -4.73 -10.09 20.28
CA PRO A 46 -3.50 -10.85 20.55
C PRO A 46 -2.21 -10.02 20.35
N LEU A 47 -2.15 -8.79 20.87
CA LEU A 47 -0.99 -7.90 20.72
C LEU A 47 0.33 -8.53 21.23
N ASN A 48 0.25 -9.39 22.26
CA ASN A 48 1.44 -9.88 22.97
C ASN A 48 2.24 -10.97 22.21
N ASN A 49 1.70 -11.54 21.13
CA ASN A 49 2.29 -12.66 20.40
C ASN A 49 2.82 -12.29 19.01
N LYS A 50 2.75 -11.02 18.61
CA LYS A 50 3.14 -10.61 17.25
C LYS A 50 4.50 -9.94 17.26
N ASP A 51 5.39 -10.43 16.40
CA ASP A 51 6.63 -9.71 16.12
C ASP A 51 6.30 -8.39 15.41
N LEU A 52 6.24 -7.33 16.20
CA LEU A 52 6.00 -5.96 15.73
C LEU A 52 6.99 -5.48 14.65
N ARG A 53 8.02 -6.28 14.38
CA ARG A 53 9.08 -5.99 13.40
C ARG A 53 8.85 -6.63 12.03
N THR A 54 7.84 -7.49 11.85
CA THR A 54 7.53 -8.07 10.54
C THR A 54 6.60 -7.15 9.75
N GLY A 55 7.13 -6.37 9.02
CA GLY A 55 6.96 -5.14 8.27
C GLY A 55 5.64 -4.83 7.55
N ASN A 56 4.81 -5.72 7.08
CA ASN A 56 3.66 -5.36 6.23
C ASN A 56 2.31 -5.82 6.78
N THR A 57 2.28 -6.35 7.98
CA THR A 57 1.03 -6.76 8.62
C THR A 57 0.56 -5.70 9.62
N GLY A 58 -0.74 -5.55 9.76
CA GLY A 58 -1.33 -4.55 10.61
C GLY A 58 -2.77 -4.85 10.97
N LEU A 59 -3.33 -4.01 11.83
CA LEU A 59 -4.75 -4.04 12.11
C LEU A 59 -5.51 -3.49 10.91
N GLN A 60 -6.38 -4.33 10.34
CA GLN A 60 -7.18 -3.99 9.16
C GLN A 60 -8.56 -3.51 9.58
N LEU A 61 -8.94 -2.33 9.14
CA LEU A 61 -10.18 -1.67 9.53
C LEU A 61 -11.01 -1.27 8.33
N THR A 62 -12.33 -1.35 8.46
CA THR A 62 -13.27 -0.66 7.58
C THR A 62 -14.10 0.35 8.37
N ILE A 63 -14.32 1.52 7.79
CA ILE A 63 -14.98 2.67 8.40
C ILE A 63 -16.21 3.01 7.61
N GLY A 64 -17.38 2.98 8.27
CA GLY A 64 -18.67 3.23 7.62
C GLY A 64 -19.12 2.10 6.71
N SER A 65 -20.19 2.34 5.92
CA SER A 65 -20.68 1.38 4.92
C SER A 65 -19.66 1.29 3.77
N PRO A 66 -19.23 0.18 3.34
CA PRO A 66 -17.97 -0.55 3.18
C PRO A 66 -16.83 0.18 2.44
N HIS A 67 -16.69 1.50 2.52
CA HIS A 67 -15.92 2.25 1.54
C HIS A 67 -14.52 2.69 2.00
N LEU A 68 -14.36 3.09 3.26
CA LEU A 68 -13.05 3.49 3.77
C LEU A 68 -12.30 2.31 4.37
N LYS A 69 -11.07 2.09 3.92
CA LYS A 69 -10.17 1.05 4.43
C LYS A 69 -8.95 1.69 5.06
N ALA A 70 -8.53 1.19 6.20
CA ALA A 70 -7.27 1.59 6.84
C ALA A 70 -6.48 0.37 7.29
N LEU A 71 -5.19 0.33 6.96
CA LEU A 71 -4.22 -0.60 7.50
C LEU A 71 -3.31 0.14 8.49
N ILE A 72 -3.43 -0.20 9.77
CA ILE A 72 -2.56 0.34 10.81
C ILE A 72 -1.43 -0.66 11.06
N PRO A 73 -0.17 -0.33 10.73
CA PRO A 73 0.95 -1.21 11.03
C PRO A 73 1.03 -1.52 12.53
N PHE A 74 1.37 -2.75 12.90
CA PHE A 74 1.43 -3.12 14.33
C PHE A 74 2.37 -2.26 15.15
N PHE A 75 3.45 -1.76 14.57
CA PHE A 75 4.37 -0.85 15.26
C PHE A 75 3.81 0.57 15.48
N TYR A 76 2.63 0.89 14.91
CA TYR A 76 1.89 2.12 15.17
C TYR A 76 0.81 1.96 16.25
N LEU A 77 0.58 0.74 16.72
CA LEU A 77 -0.33 0.48 17.83
C LEU A 77 0.42 0.73 19.14
N GLY A 78 0.08 1.78 19.85
CA GLY A 78 0.78 2.19 21.07
C GLY A 78 -0.15 2.81 22.08
N LYS A 79 0.22 2.76 23.39
CA LYS A 79 -0.61 3.31 24.47
C LYS A 79 -0.66 4.84 24.49
N ASP A 80 0.34 5.48 23.87
CA ASP A 80 0.53 6.94 23.90
C ASP A 80 -0.07 7.65 22.68
N ASN A 81 -0.99 7.00 21.95
CA ASN A 81 -1.66 7.62 20.82
C ASN A 81 -2.97 8.27 21.31
N PRO A 82 -3.22 9.57 21.01
CA PRO A 82 -4.42 10.28 21.46
C PRO A 82 -5.72 9.74 20.85
N VAL A 83 -5.65 9.16 19.63
CA VAL A 83 -6.80 8.47 19.04
C VAL A 83 -6.83 7.03 19.54
N LYS A 84 -7.96 6.61 20.09
CA LYS A 84 -8.15 5.30 20.70
C LYS A 84 -9.15 4.47 19.90
N LEU A 85 -8.90 3.17 19.86
CA LEU A 85 -9.83 2.16 19.39
C LEU A 85 -10.29 1.33 20.58
N ARG A 86 -11.53 1.49 20.99
CA ARG A 86 -12.14 0.76 22.10
C ARG A 86 -13.19 -0.22 21.62
N GLY A 87 -13.13 -1.46 22.05
CA GLY A 87 -14.12 -2.46 21.66
C GLY A 87 -13.65 -3.88 21.85
N SER A 88 -14.07 -4.78 20.98
CA SER A 88 -13.75 -6.19 21.07
C SER A 88 -13.28 -6.77 19.74
N TYR A 89 -12.15 -7.45 19.77
CA TYR A 89 -11.67 -8.21 18.63
C TYR A 89 -12.54 -9.44 18.33
N VAL A 90 -13.25 -9.96 19.32
CA VAL A 90 -14.17 -11.09 19.16
C VAL A 90 -15.41 -10.68 18.37
N THR A 91 -16.02 -9.55 18.73
CA THR A 91 -17.21 -9.03 18.01
C THR A 91 -16.86 -8.29 16.73
N ARG A 92 -15.57 -8.06 16.46
CA ARG A 92 -15.09 -7.33 15.28
C ARG A 92 -15.55 -5.88 15.20
N SER A 93 -15.82 -5.29 16.33
CA SER A 93 -16.31 -3.91 16.43
C SER A 93 -15.47 -3.11 17.40
N ALA A 94 -15.21 -1.87 17.05
CA ALA A 94 -14.62 -0.89 17.94
C ALA A 94 -15.16 0.51 17.64
N ILE A 95 -15.07 1.40 18.63
CA ILE A 95 -15.41 2.81 18.53
C ILE A 95 -14.10 3.60 18.47
N ILE A 96 -14.04 4.58 17.59
CA ILE A 96 -12.96 5.57 17.59
C ILE A 96 -13.27 6.64 18.63
N GLU A 97 -12.32 6.87 19.54
CA GLU A 97 -12.39 7.91 20.56
C GLU A 97 -11.23 8.89 20.44
N TYR A 98 -11.51 10.18 20.63
CA TYR A 98 -10.51 11.23 20.80
C TYR A 98 -10.99 12.26 21.82
N ALA A 99 -10.10 12.73 22.70
CA ALA A 99 -10.39 13.74 23.74
C ALA A 99 -11.61 13.38 24.63
N GLY A 100 -11.80 12.09 24.95
CA GLY A 100 -12.92 11.59 25.76
C GLY A 100 -14.27 11.60 25.04
N ARG A 101 -14.33 11.81 23.75
CA ARG A 101 -15.54 11.73 22.92
C ARG A 101 -15.45 10.58 21.93
N GLU A 102 -16.56 9.87 21.80
CA GLU A 102 -16.77 8.83 20.81
C GLU A 102 -17.19 9.46 19.48
N PHE A 103 -16.60 9.00 18.37
CA PHE A 103 -16.92 9.49 17.04
C PHE A 103 -17.83 8.53 16.29
N PHE A 104 -17.32 7.35 15.90
CA PHE A 104 -18.11 6.38 15.15
C PHE A 104 -17.57 4.96 15.34
N GLU A 105 -18.43 4.02 15.02
CA GLU A 105 -18.08 2.60 15.03
C GLU A 105 -17.29 2.20 13.77
N ILE A 106 -16.34 1.31 13.96
CA ILE A 106 -15.53 0.71 12.90
C ILE A 106 -15.60 -0.81 12.97
N THR A 107 -15.41 -1.45 11.82
CA THR A 107 -15.29 -2.91 11.76
C THR A 107 -13.82 -3.32 11.68
N ILE A 108 -13.44 -4.26 12.55
CA ILE A 108 -12.12 -4.89 12.55
C ILE A 108 -12.19 -6.13 11.67
N LEU A 109 -11.37 -6.17 10.62
CA LEU A 109 -11.28 -7.36 9.78
C LEU A 109 -10.45 -8.45 10.48
N PRO A 110 -10.88 -9.72 10.40
CA PRO A 110 -10.14 -10.80 11.00
C PRO A 110 -8.80 -10.98 10.28
N GLU A 111 -7.76 -11.19 11.07
CA GLU A 111 -6.52 -11.71 10.53
C GLU A 111 -6.76 -13.16 10.10
N MET A 112 -6.40 -13.48 8.87
CA MET A 112 -6.50 -14.81 8.32
C MET A 112 -5.08 -15.38 8.13
N GLU A 113 -4.79 -16.44 8.87
CA GLU A 113 -3.54 -17.16 8.70
C GLU A 113 -3.53 -17.87 7.35
N THR A 114 -2.44 -17.67 6.62
CA THR A 114 -2.15 -18.42 5.40
C THR A 114 -1.42 -19.73 5.73
N SER A 115 -1.35 -20.67 4.80
CA SER A 115 -0.60 -21.90 4.99
C SER A 115 0.93 -21.72 4.97
N ASN A 116 1.40 -20.52 4.62
CA ASN A 116 2.83 -20.23 4.52
C ASN A 116 3.17 -18.87 5.17
N GLU A 117 4.12 -18.86 6.09
CA GLU A 117 4.58 -17.66 6.81
C GLU A 117 5.12 -16.52 5.93
N ASN A 118 5.43 -16.83 4.65
CA ASN A 118 5.96 -15.86 3.69
C ASN A 118 4.88 -15.29 2.77
N VAL A 119 3.61 -15.64 3.02
CA VAL A 119 2.43 -15.14 2.32
C VAL A 119 1.50 -14.51 3.34
N ASN A 120 1.12 -13.27 3.13
CA ASN A 120 0.20 -12.53 4.01
C ASN A 120 -1.07 -12.19 3.25
N LEU A 121 -2.22 -12.17 3.95
CA LEU A 121 -3.46 -11.63 3.43
C LEU A 121 -3.72 -10.25 4.03
N GLU A 122 -3.84 -9.24 3.17
CA GLU A 122 -4.26 -7.90 3.55
C GLU A 122 -5.50 -7.52 2.74
N PHE A 123 -6.61 -7.30 3.44
CA PHE A 123 -7.94 -7.11 2.83
C PHE A 123 -8.25 -8.22 1.83
N GLU A 124 -8.30 -7.91 0.54
CA GLU A 124 -8.60 -8.87 -0.53
C GLU A 124 -7.33 -9.41 -1.23
N THR A 125 -6.12 -9.01 -0.78
CA THR A 125 -4.88 -9.29 -1.52
C THR A 125 -3.96 -10.22 -0.75
N LEU A 126 -3.61 -11.35 -1.35
CA LEU A 126 -2.48 -12.18 -0.93
C LEU A 126 -1.17 -11.53 -1.39
N ILE A 127 -0.30 -11.22 -0.44
CA ILE A 127 1.00 -10.59 -0.69
C ILE A 127 2.11 -11.60 -0.44
N ALA A 128 2.93 -11.86 -1.45
CA ALA A 128 4.07 -12.77 -1.36
C ALA A 128 5.38 -12.10 -1.80
N ALA A 129 6.38 -12.13 -0.93
CA ALA A 129 7.73 -11.66 -1.24
C ALA A 129 8.57 -12.80 -1.83
N ILE A 130 8.70 -12.81 -3.15
CA ILE A 130 9.27 -13.89 -3.94
C ILE A 130 10.81 -13.94 -3.83
N PRO A 131 11.40 -15.13 -3.51
CA PRO A 131 12.85 -15.32 -3.51
C PRO A 131 13.43 -15.37 -4.94
N GLU A 132 14.75 -15.26 -5.06
CA GLU A 132 15.46 -15.32 -6.35
C GLU A 132 15.26 -16.65 -7.12
N LYS A 133 15.00 -17.71 -6.38
CA LYS A 133 14.60 -19.03 -6.88
C LYS A 133 13.59 -19.63 -5.92
N PRO A 134 12.66 -20.48 -6.37
CA PRO A 134 11.78 -21.24 -5.48
C PRO A 134 12.58 -21.91 -4.35
N TYR A 135 12.09 -21.77 -3.10
CA TYR A 135 12.74 -22.27 -1.88
C TYR A 135 14.14 -21.71 -1.60
N GLY A 136 14.46 -20.57 -2.19
CA GLY A 136 15.77 -19.94 -2.16
C GLY A 136 15.91 -18.77 -1.21
N ILE A 137 16.85 -17.90 -1.55
CA ILE A 137 17.13 -16.68 -0.78
C ILE A 137 16.30 -15.52 -1.34
N ARG A 138 15.61 -14.82 -0.46
CA ARG A 138 15.04 -13.51 -0.74
C ARG A 138 16.08 -12.46 -0.39
N ASN A 139 16.50 -11.70 -1.37
CA ASN A 139 17.43 -10.60 -1.21
C ASN A 139 17.12 -9.48 -2.21
N CYS A 140 17.86 -8.40 -2.11
CA CYS A 140 17.85 -7.31 -3.09
C CYS A 140 19.28 -6.94 -3.44
N TYR A 141 19.58 -6.83 -4.73
CA TYR A 141 20.90 -6.43 -5.22
C TYR A 141 21.40 -5.13 -4.57
N TYR A 142 20.51 -4.15 -4.40
CA TYR A 142 20.89 -2.88 -3.76
C TYR A 142 21.32 -3.02 -2.30
N HIS A 143 20.75 -3.98 -1.56
CA HIS A 143 21.25 -4.33 -0.23
C HIS A 143 22.64 -4.96 -0.29
N SER A 144 22.89 -5.85 -1.26
CA SER A 144 24.17 -6.53 -1.39
C SER A 144 25.34 -5.60 -1.72
N ILE A 145 25.06 -4.44 -2.33
CA ILE A 145 26.06 -3.41 -2.66
C ILE A 145 26.02 -2.21 -1.70
N ASN A 146 25.34 -2.36 -0.55
CA ASN A 146 25.20 -1.32 0.49
C ASN A 146 24.54 -0.01 -0.01
N LYS A 147 23.62 -0.11 -0.96
CA LYS A 147 22.81 1.00 -1.51
C LYS A 147 21.30 0.74 -1.39
N PRO A 148 20.77 0.28 -0.24
CA PRO A 148 19.35 -0.02 -0.10
C PRO A 148 18.48 1.25 -0.13
N CYS A 149 17.20 1.10 -0.49
CA CYS A 149 16.21 2.15 -0.27
C CYS A 149 16.10 2.45 1.23
N ALA A 150 16.04 3.72 1.61
CA ALA A 150 16.14 4.15 3.01
C ALA A 150 14.97 3.65 3.90
N PHE A 151 13.80 3.46 3.32
CA PHE A 151 12.60 2.96 4.02
C PHE A 151 12.51 1.42 4.02
N CYS A 152 13.37 0.71 3.25
CA CYS A 152 13.23 -0.73 3.04
C CYS A 152 13.83 -1.53 4.19
N ILE A 153 13.08 -2.52 4.67
CA ILE A 153 13.49 -3.46 5.72
C ILE A 153 13.76 -4.86 5.17
N LEU A 154 13.72 -5.03 3.84
CA LEU A 154 14.00 -6.31 3.20
C LEU A 154 15.44 -6.73 3.52
N ARG A 155 15.57 -7.85 4.23
CA ARG A 155 16.88 -8.46 4.55
C ARG A 155 17.04 -9.78 3.81
N GLU A 156 18.29 -10.15 3.60
CA GLU A 156 18.58 -11.48 3.10
C GLU A 156 18.05 -12.54 4.06
N LYS A 157 17.17 -13.41 3.58
CA LYS A 157 16.55 -14.50 4.35
C LYS A 157 16.30 -15.67 3.42
N LYS A 158 16.60 -16.88 3.91
CA LYS A 158 16.10 -18.09 3.25
C LYS A 158 14.58 -18.15 3.42
N VAL A 159 13.89 -18.38 2.31
CA VAL A 159 12.42 -18.37 2.25
C VAL A 159 11.95 -19.72 1.73
N ASN A 160 11.08 -20.36 2.51
CA ASN A 160 10.46 -21.62 2.11
C ASN A 160 9.15 -21.32 1.37
N LEU A 161 9.27 -20.80 0.15
CA LEU A 161 8.15 -20.46 -0.72
C LEU A 161 8.46 -20.87 -2.16
N GLY A 162 7.68 -21.81 -2.67
CA GLY A 162 7.65 -22.19 -4.07
C GLY A 162 6.30 -21.89 -4.72
N PRO A 163 6.14 -22.11 -6.03
CA PRO A 163 4.89 -21.88 -6.73
C PRO A 163 3.70 -22.64 -6.13
N LYS A 164 3.90 -23.91 -5.75
CA LYS A 164 2.85 -24.73 -5.15
C LYS A 164 2.43 -24.24 -3.76
N ASP A 165 3.37 -23.74 -2.95
CA ASP A 165 3.02 -23.20 -1.64
C ASP A 165 2.17 -21.93 -1.74
N LEU A 166 2.44 -21.10 -2.77
CA LEU A 166 1.59 -19.93 -3.06
C LEU A 166 0.19 -20.37 -3.52
N LEU A 167 0.12 -21.37 -4.40
CA LEU A 167 -1.15 -21.95 -4.85
C LEU A 167 -1.96 -22.48 -3.66
N GLU A 168 -1.35 -23.29 -2.79
CA GLU A 168 -2.01 -23.82 -1.59
C GLU A 168 -2.52 -22.70 -0.66
N ALA A 169 -1.73 -21.63 -0.48
CA ALA A 169 -2.15 -20.48 0.31
C ALA A 169 -3.36 -19.75 -0.34
N TYR A 170 -3.35 -19.64 -1.67
CA TYR A 170 -4.45 -19.05 -2.44
C TYR A 170 -5.74 -19.87 -2.30
N GLU A 171 -5.68 -21.17 -2.52
CA GLU A 171 -6.80 -22.11 -2.42
C GLU A 171 -7.45 -22.05 -1.04
N LYS A 172 -6.64 -22.17 0.03
CA LYS A 172 -7.12 -22.10 1.42
C LYS A 172 -7.83 -20.79 1.75
N ILE A 173 -7.31 -19.67 1.24
CA ILE A 173 -7.94 -18.37 1.48
C ILE A 173 -9.21 -18.23 0.65
N ALA A 174 -9.21 -18.66 -0.61
CA ALA A 174 -10.40 -18.64 -1.46
C ALA A 174 -11.52 -19.49 -0.85
N GLU A 175 -11.23 -20.71 -0.40
CA GLU A 175 -12.18 -21.59 0.28
C GLU A 175 -12.73 -20.94 1.57
N LYS A 176 -11.85 -20.43 2.43
CA LYS A 176 -12.22 -19.85 3.72
C LYS A 176 -13.07 -18.58 3.58
N ARG A 177 -12.85 -17.80 2.53
CA ARG A 177 -13.56 -16.54 2.26
C ARG A 177 -14.82 -16.73 1.40
N GLY A 178 -14.89 -17.82 0.64
CA GLY A 178 -15.91 -18.01 -0.41
C GLY A 178 -15.73 -17.09 -1.62
N VAL A 179 -14.57 -16.41 -1.74
CA VAL A 179 -14.21 -15.53 -2.85
C VAL A 179 -12.71 -15.55 -3.08
N GLU A 180 -12.32 -15.54 -4.35
CA GLU A 180 -10.90 -15.52 -4.76
C GLU A 180 -10.20 -14.24 -4.32
N PRO A 181 -9.04 -14.32 -3.64
CA PRO A 181 -8.24 -13.16 -3.33
C PRO A 181 -7.52 -12.65 -4.59
N GLN A 182 -7.16 -11.37 -4.61
CA GLN A 182 -6.15 -10.88 -5.52
C GLN A 182 -4.76 -11.33 -5.07
N VAL A 183 -3.77 -11.31 -5.96
CA VAL A 183 -2.39 -11.70 -5.64
C VAL A 183 -1.44 -10.56 -5.98
N LEU A 184 -0.60 -10.19 -5.03
CA LEU A 184 0.53 -9.30 -5.24
C LEU A 184 1.84 -10.05 -5.03
N LEU A 185 2.63 -10.18 -6.09
CA LEU A 185 3.98 -10.72 -6.03
C LEU A 185 4.99 -9.57 -6.05
N THR A 186 5.82 -9.49 -5.01
CA THR A 186 6.86 -8.47 -4.89
C THR A 186 8.20 -9.11 -4.52
N GLY A 187 9.27 -8.33 -4.46
CA GLY A 187 10.58 -8.82 -4.05
C GLY A 187 11.72 -7.86 -4.38
N GLY A 188 12.91 -8.21 -3.95
CA GLY A 188 14.09 -7.41 -4.22
C GLY A 188 14.53 -7.48 -5.69
N ASN A 189 15.29 -6.49 -6.12
CA ASN A 189 15.85 -6.40 -7.47
C ASN A 189 17.09 -7.28 -7.61
N SER A 190 17.39 -7.74 -8.84
CA SER A 190 18.63 -8.43 -9.18
C SER A 190 19.53 -7.59 -10.11
N ARG A 191 20.79 -7.99 -10.26
CA ARG A 191 21.75 -7.34 -11.18
C ARG A 191 21.45 -7.64 -12.65
N ARG A 192 20.61 -8.64 -12.94
CA ARG A 192 20.29 -9.06 -14.32
C ARG A 192 19.63 -7.94 -15.11
N LYS A 193 19.62 -8.05 -16.45
CA LYS A 193 18.97 -7.07 -17.33
C LYS A 193 17.46 -6.95 -17.08
N ASP A 194 16.82 -8.06 -16.68
CA ASP A 194 15.41 -8.13 -16.30
C ASP A 194 15.14 -7.63 -14.85
N ARG A 195 16.18 -7.21 -14.13
CA ARG A 195 16.13 -6.85 -12.70
C ARG A 195 15.40 -7.87 -11.80
N GLY A 196 15.31 -9.13 -12.25
CA GLY A 196 14.72 -10.23 -11.51
C GLY A 196 13.27 -10.52 -11.85
N LEU A 197 12.71 -9.99 -12.91
CA LEU A 197 11.33 -10.24 -13.33
C LEU A 197 11.06 -11.72 -13.61
N SER A 198 12.03 -12.45 -14.17
CA SER A 198 11.88 -13.86 -14.49
C SER A 198 11.59 -14.76 -13.29
N LYS A 199 11.90 -14.31 -12.05
CA LYS A 199 11.60 -15.07 -10.83
C LYS A 199 10.10 -15.22 -10.55
N TYR A 200 9.27 -14.30 -11.05
CA TYR A 200 7.82 -14.32 -10.84
C TYR A 200 7.09 -15.31 -11.76
N VAL A 201 7.64 -15.57 -12.95
CA VAL A 201 7.02 -16.38 -14.00
C VAL A 201 6.54 -17.76 -13.50
N PRO A 202 7.31 -18.56 -12.73
CA PRO A 202 6.82 -19.86 -12.24
C PRO A 202 5.58 -19.74 -11.35
N TYR A 203 5.52 -18.70 -10.50
CA TYR A 203 4.40 -18.46 -9.58
C TYR A 203 3.14 -18.03 -10.33
N VAL A 204 3.29 -17.15 -11.30
CA VAL A 204 2.16 -16.70 -12.15
C VAL A 204 1.60 -17.87 -12.95
N LYS A 205 2.47 -18.69 -13.59
CA LYS A 205 2.05 -19.86 -14.36
C LYS A 205 1.31 -20.88 -13.50
N GLU A 206 1.80 -21.15 -12.29
CA GLU A 206 1.17 -22.11 -11.37
C GLU A 206 -0.25 -21.63 -10.97
N LEU A 207 -0.39 -20.36 -10.58
CA LEU A 207 -1.69 -19.77 -10.27
C LEU A 207 -2.63 -19.80 -11.48
N ARG A 208 -2.15 -19.34 -12.63
CA ARG A 208 -2.96 -19.20 -13.85
C ARG A 208 -3.43 -20.56 -14.40
N SER A 209 -2.62 -21.61 -14.21
CA SER A 209 -2.99 -22.98 -14.62
C SER A 209 -4.14 -23.57 -13.81
N ASN A 210 -4.36 -23.10 -12.58
CA ASN A 210 -5.39 -23.58 -11.68
C ASN A 210 -6.56 -22.60 -11.55
N PHE A 211 -6.31 -21.30 -11.72
CA PHE A 211 -7.28 -20.22 -11.57
C PHE A 211 -7.13 -19.22 -12.73
N SER A 212 -7.90 -19.41 -13.79
CA SER A 212 -7.84 -18.58 -15.01
C SER A 212 -8.15 -17.11 -14.75
N ASP A 213 -9.03 -16.82 -13.80
CA ASP A 213 -9.55 -15.48 -13.50
C ASP A 213 -8.87 -14.78 -12.31
N ALA A 214 -7.89 -15.47 -11.68
CA ALA A 214 -7.13 -14.87 -10.57
C ALA A 214 -6.54 -13.52 -10.97
N LYS A 215 -6.70 -12.51 -10.12
CA LYS A 215 -6.13 -11.16 -10.36
C LYS A 215 -4.71 -11.09 -9.83
N ILE A 216 -3.72 -11.03 -10.73
CA ILE A 216 -2.30 -11.13 -10.39
C ILE A 216 -1.58 -9.81 -10.72
N SER A 217 -0.99 -9.20 -9.69
CA SER A 217 -0.15 -8.01 -9.78
C SER A 217 1.31 -8.34 -9.47
N ILE A 218 2.20 -7.74 -10.23
CA ILE A 218 3.65 -7.77 -9.98
C ILE A 218 4.12 -6.38 -9.61
N GLU A 219 4.81 -6.26 -8.48
CA GLU A 219 5.47 -5.02 -8.06
C GLU A 219 6.98 -5.19 -8.09
N ALA A 220 7.64 -4.55 -9.05
CA ALA A 220 9.07 -4.69 -9.31
C ALA A 220 9.64 -3.44 -9.99
N ALA A 221 10.99 -3.31 -10.01
CA ALA A 221 11.63 -2.30 -10.85
C ALA A 221 11.45 -2.65 -12.35
N PRO A 222 11.37 -1.65 -13.25
CA PRO A 222 11.30 -1.89 -14.68
C PRO A 222 12.59 -2.58 -15.17
N PRO A 223 12.54 -3.44 -16.20
CA PRO A 223 13.74 -4.02 -16.78
C PRO A 223 14.52 -2.96 -17.57
N ARG A 224 15.81 -3.23 -17.83
CA ARG A 224 16.63 -2.35 -18.68
C ARG A 224 16.14 -2.30 -20.15
N ASP A 225 15.55 -3.40 -20.61
CA ASP A 225 14.89 -3.54 -21.91
C ASP A 225 13.45 -4.00 -21.66
N ALA A 226 12.48 -3.18 -22.07
CA ALA A 226 11.05 -3.43 -21.85
C ALA A 226 10.58 -4.75 -22.49
N SER A 227 11.21 -5.22 -23.56
CA SER A 227 10.87 -6.50 -24.19
C SER A 227 11.03 -7.70 -23.26
N LEU A 228 11.84 -7.58 -22.19
CA LEU A 228 11.99 -8.63 -21.16
C LEU A 228 10.74 -8.80 -20.31
N LEU A 229 9.76 -7.89 -20.37
CA LEU A 229 8.43 -8.06 -19.78
C LEU A 229 7.58 -9.09 -20.53
N GLY A 230 7.87 -9.34 -21.82
CA GLY A 230 7.08 -10.25 -22.67
C GLY A 230 6.80 -11.60 -22.01
N THR A 231 7.85 -12.28 -21.53
CA THR A 231 7.69 -13.58 -20.85
C THR A 231 6.80 -13.53 -19.60
N LEU A 232 6.86 -12.42 -18.87
CA LEU A 232 6.02 -12.23 -17.67
C LEU A 232 4.57 -11.95 -18.09
N ILE A 233 4.36 -11.12 -19.10
CA ILE A 233 3.03 -10.83 -19.66
C ILE A 233 2.40 -12.10 -20.24
N ASP A 234 3.16 -12.87 -21.02
CA ASP A 234 2.72 -14.15 -21.60
C ASP A 234 2.39 -15.20 -20.51
N SER A 235 2.94 -15.07 -19.30
CA SER A 235 2.56 -15.91 -18.18
C SER A 235 1.20 -15.56 -17.59
N GLY A 236 0.61 -14.40 -17.92
CA GLY A 236 -0.76 -14.03 -17.59
C GLY A 236 -0.90 -13.09 -16.39
N ILE A 237 -0.07 -12.07 -16.24
CA ILE A 237 -0.28 -11.01 -15.24
C ILE A 237 -1.38 -10.04 -15.68
N ASP A 238 -2.11 -9.48 -14.72
CA ASP A 238 -3.14 -8.45 -14.96
C ASP A 238 -2.58 -7.04 -14.73
N THR A 239 -1.63 -6.89 -13.81
CA THR A 239 -1.10 -5.58 -13.41
C THR A 239 0.41 -5.64 -13.23
N PHE A 240 1.09 -4.63 -13.74
CA PHE A 240 2.51 -4.37 -13.49
C PHE A 240 2.69 -3.02 -12.81
N ALA A 241 3.22 -3.04 -11.59
CA ALA A 241 3.57 -1.84 -10.84
C ALA A 241 5.07 -1.62 -10.82
N ALA A 242 5.51 -0.45 -11.26
CA ALA A 242 6.89 -0.02 -11.16
C ALA A 242 6.95 1.33 -10.42
N ASN A 243 7.33 1.27 -9.14
CA ASN A 243 7.26 2.45 -8.27
C ASN A 243 8.45 3.37 -8.50
N ILE A 244 8.19 4.64 -8.86
CA ILE A 244 9.23 5.68 -8.93
C ILE A 244 9.54 6.26 -7.54
N GLU A 245 8.62 6.12 -6.59
CA GLU A 245 8.65 6.43 -5.16
C GLU A 245 8.82 7.92 -4.84
N PHE A 246 9.71 8.63 -5.51
CA PHE A 246 9.94 10.07 -5.36
C PHE A 246 10.08 10.73 -6.72
N SER A 247 9.71 12.00 -6.81
CA SER A 247 9.81 12.81 -8.02
C SER A 247 11.14 13.56 -8.11
N SER A 248 11.58 14.13 -6.99
CA SER A 248 12.82 14.91 -6.90
C SER A 248 14.06 14.04 -7.10
N ALA A 249 14.96 14.44 -8.00
CA ALA A 249 16.24 13.76 -8.20
C ALA A 249 17.07 13.73 -6.90
N GLN A 250 17.09 14.84 -6.15
CA GLN A 250 17.79 14.94 -4.88
C GLN A 250 17.27 13.93 -3.86
N THR A 251 15.95 13.82 -3.71
CA THR A 251 15.32 12.86 -2.79
C THR A 251 15.59 11.41 -3.22
N LYS A 252 15.58 11.14 -4.53
CA LYS A 252 15.94 9.81 -5.06
C LYS A 252 17.38 9.44 -4.73
N GLU A 253 18.35 10.32 -4.97
CA GLU A 253 19.76 10.07 -4.67
C GLU A 253 19.97 9.81 -3.18
N GLU A 254 19.31 10.56 -2.31
CA GLU A 254 19.44 10.44 -0.84
C GLU A 254 18.76 9.17 -0.32
N LEU A 255 17.52 8.91 -0.72
CA LEU A 255 16.68 7.86 -0.13
C LEU A 255 16.64 6.56 -0.92
N LEU A 256 17.02 6.57 -2.20
CA LEU A 256 17.05 5.43 -3.09
C LEU A 256 18.43 5.25 -3.76
N PRO A 257 19.55 5.25 -3.05
CA PRO A 257 20.90 5.39 -3.63
C PRO A 257 21.24 4.33 -4.69
N GLY A 258 20.61 3.15 -4.64
CA GLY A 258 20.77 2.12 -5.68
C GLY A 258 19.73 2.24 -6.80
N LYS A 259 18.50 2.57 -6.44
CA LYS A 259 17.37 2.64 -7.37
C LYS A 259 17.35 3.95 -8.17
N SER A 260 18.01 5.01 -7.67
CA SER A 260 18.18 6.28 -8.38
C SER A 260 18.94 6.15 -9.72
N GLU A 261 19.68 5.04 -9.91
CA GLU A 261 20.35 4.72 -11.18
C GLU A 261 19.39 4.28 -12.29
N ILE A 262 18.10 4.09 -11.99
CA ILE A 262 17.06 3.73 -12.97
C ILE A 262 16.50 5.01 -13.57
N GLU A 263 16.75 5.20 -14.88
CA GLU A 263 16.26 6.37 -15.60
C GLU A 263 14.75 6.36 -15.76
N LEU A 264 14.11 7.53 -15.78
CA LEU A 264 12.65 7.65 -15.94
C LEU A 264 12.15 7.02 -17.23
N GLU A 265 12.95 7.11 -18.30
CA GLU A 265 12.64 6.51 -19.60
C GLU A 265 12.58 4.98 -19.56
N GLU A 266 13.23 4.32 -18.60
CA GLU A 266 13.08 2.87 -18.41
C GLU A 266 11.69 2.55 -17.83
N TYR A 267 11.18 3.39 -16.92
CA TYR A 267 9.81 3.28 -16.40
C TYR A 267 8.78 3.54 -17.52
N GLU A 268 8.95 4.62 -18.29
CA GLU A 268 8.05 4.95 -19.40
C GLU A 268 7.96 3.80 -20.41
N ARG A 269 9.09 3.27 -20.86
CA ARG A 269 9.13 2.13 -21.81
C ARG A 269 8.47 0.89 -21.24
N ALA A 270 8.64 0.60 -19.94
CA ALA A 270 8.02 -0.54 -19.30
C ALA A 270 6.50 -0.38 -19.20
N PHE A 271 6.01 0.81 -18.83
CA PHE A 271 4.59 1.10 -18.77
C PHE A 271 3.93 1.04 -20.16
N ASP A 272 4.52 1.70 -21.15
CA ASP A 272 4.04 1.67 -22.54
C ASP A 272 3.97 0.24 -23.10
N TYR A 273 4.99 -0.58 -22.80
CA TYR A 273 5.03 -1.99 -23.22
C TYR A 273 3.90 -2.81 -22.59
N CYS A 274 3.64 -2.62 -21.29
CA CYS A 274 2.54 -3.27 -20.58
C CYS A 274 1.17 -2.81 -21.09
N GLN A 275 0.96 -1.50 -21.25
CA GLN A 275 -0.29 -0.92 -21.73
C GLN A 275 -0.65 -1.40 -23.15
N LYS A 276 0.34 -1.49 -24.05
CA LYS A 276 0.16 -2.06 -25.41
C LYS A 276 -0.25 -3.54 -25.38
N ALA A 277 0.11 -4.25 -24.33
CA ALA A 277 -0.28 -5.64 -24.09
C ALA A 277 -1.56 -5.79 -23.26
N ASN A 278 -2.31 -4.70 -23.02
CA ASN A 278 -3.50 -4.66 -22.15
C ASN A 278 -3.25 -5.06 -20.69
N VAL A 279 -2.03 -4.96 -20.20
CA VAL A 279 -1.68 -5.12 -18.79
C VAL A 279 -1.83 -3.76 -18.10
N LYS A 280 -2.63 -3.71 -17.03
CA LYS A 280 -2.82 -2.48 -16.25
C LYS A 280 -1.52 -2.08 -15.56
N THR A 281 -1.31 -0.77 -15.41
CA THR A 281 -0.10 -0.24 -14.77
C THR A 281 -0.44 0.76 -13.68
N PHE A 282 0.40 0.88 -12.67
CA PHE A 282 0.41 2.00 -11.73
C PHE A 282 1.83 2.22 -11.19
N SER A 283 2.03 3.35 -10.53
CA SER A 283 3.27 3.64 -9.83
C SER A 283 2.98 4.21 -8.45
N ALA A 284 3.67 3.74 -7.41
CA ALA A 284 3.57 4.37 -6.11
C ALA A 284 4.52 5.56 -5.99
N LEU A 285 4.02 6.62 -5.33
CA LEU A 285 4.78 7.72 -4.76
C LEU A 285 4.68 7.67 -3.24
N ILE A 286 5.72 8.16 -2.54
CA ILE A 286 5.76 8.19 -1.07
C ILE A 286 5.73 9.63 -0.61
N ALA A 287 4.60 10.05 -0.04
CA ALA A 287 4.44 11.34 0.59
C ALA A 287 5.16 11.41 1.95
N GLY A 288 5.72 12.56 2.26
CA GLY A 288 6.37 12.88 3.53
C GLY A 288 7.82 13.35 3.39
N PRO A 289 8.73 12.60 2.73
CA PRO A 289 10.12 13.05 2.53
C PRO A 289 10.24 14.22 1.54
N GLU A 290 9.43 14.24 0.49
CA GLU A 290 9.38 15.34 -0.46
C GLU A 290 8.42 16.44 0.00
N ASN A 291 8.65 17.67 -0.47
CA ASN A 291 7.64 18.71 -0.36
C ASN A 291 6.44 18.40 -1.25
N GLU A 292 5.31 19.01 -0.96
CA GLU A 292 4.05 18.81 -1.68
C GLU A 292 4.19 19.05 -3.20
N LYS A 293 4.90 20.13 -3.58
CA LYS A 293 5.07 20.52 -4.99
C LYS A 293 5.76 19.41 -5.78
N ASP A 294 6.84 18.83 -5.24
CA ASP A 294 7.58 17.77 -5.92
C ASP A 294 6.73 16.49 -6.01
N THR A 295 6.04 16.10 -4.92
CA THR A 295 5.11 14.97 -4.94
C THR A 295 4.04 15.13 -6.03
N LEU A 296 3.39 16.31 -6.11
CA LEU A 296 2.36 16.57 -7.11
C LEU A 296 2.91 16.67 -8.54
N GLN A 297 4.17 17.10 -8.72
CA GLN A 297 4.85 17.02 -10.01
C GLN A 297 5.03 15.56 -10.46
N GLY A 298 5.35 14.66 -9.53
CA GLY A 298 5.41 13.22 -9.80
C GLY A 298 4.07 12.64 -10.21
N VAL A 299 2.99 12.97 -9.50
CA VAL A 299 1.63 12.59 -9.89
C VAL A 299 1.30 13.07 -11.29
N LYS A 300 1.57 14.35 -11.58
CA LYS A 300 1.30 14.95 -12.90
C LYS A 300 2.14 14.30 -14.01
N TYR A 301 3.39 13.97 -13.73
CA TYR A 301 4.25 13.27 -14.68
C TYR A 301 3.69 11.90 -15.04
N LEU A 302 3.37 11.08 -14.03
CA LEU A 302 2.79 9.76 -14.24
C LEU A 302 1.45 9.82 -14.98
N SER A 303 0.56 10.75 -14.57
CA SER A 303 -0.74 10.94 -15.21
C SER A 303 -0.62 11.29 -16.69
N LYS A 304 0.37 12.12 -17.07
CA LYS A 304 0.64 12.50 -18.49
C LYS A 304 1.00 11.31 -19.37
N ILE A 305 1.63 10.29 -18.82
CA ILE A 305 2.00 9.07 -19.55
C ILE A 305 0.96 7.95 -19.38
N GLY A 306 -0.25 8.28 -18.90
CA GLY A 306 -1.33 7.32 -18.74
C GLY A 306 -1.15 6.34 -17.58
N VAL A 307 -0.38 6.70 -16.53
CA VAL A 307 -0.09 5.84 -15.38
C VAL A 307 -0.70 6.45 -14.12
N PRO A 308 -1.69 5.81 -13.50
CA PRO A 308 -2.24 6.28 -12.24
C PRO A 308 -1.24 6.14 -11.09
N THR A 309 -1.38 6.99 -10.10
CA THR A 309 -0.52 7.03 -8.92
C THR A 309 -1.22 6.42 -7.71
N ASN A 310 -0.52 5.52 -7.01
CA ASN A 310 -0.86 5.11 -5.65
C ASN A 310 0.00 5.92 -4.66
N LEU A 311 -0.60 6.89 -3.98
CA LEU A 311 0.11 7.79 -3.08
C LEU A 311 0.13 7.23 -1.66
N LEU A 312 1.28 6.71 -1.26
CA LEU A 312 1.50 6.12 0.07
C LEU A 312 2.05 7.17 1.04
N CYS A 313 1.63 7.15 2.30
CA CYS A 313 2.35 7.89 3.31
C CYS A 313 3.62 7.14 3.74
N LEU A 314 4.72 7.86 3.96
CA LEU A 314 5.93 7.25 4.53
C LEU A 314 5.60 6.62 5.88
N ARG A 315 5.99 5.36 6.03
CA ARG A 315 5.95 4.62 7.30
C ARG A 315 7.38 4.37 7.77
N PRO A 316 7.83 5.01 8.86
CA PRO A 316 9.17 4.82 9.43
C PRO A 316 9.27 3.45 10.10
N PHE A 317 9.52 2.41 9.29
CA PHE A 317 9.64 1.03 9.77
C PHE A 317 10.83 0.84 10.71
N PRO A 318 10.64 0.17 11.86
CA PRO A 318 11.74 -0.21 12.75
C PRO A 318 12.81 -1.01 12.00
N GLY A 319 14.07 -0.62 12.15
CA GLY A 319 15.22 -1.23 11.47
C GLY A 319 15.47 -0.71 10.04
N SER A 320 14.66 0.20 9.51
CA SER A 320 14.98 0.97 8.31
C SER A 320 15.89 2.17 8.64
N ARG A 321 16.52 2.77 7.62
CA ARG A 321 17.26 4.03 7.81
C ARG A 321 16.37 5.20 8.24
N LEU A 322 15.08 5.10 7.97
CA LEU A 322 14.07 6.11 8.29
C LEU A 322 13.25 5.76 9.54
N GLU A 323 13.68 4.80 10.38
CA GLU A 323 12.93 4.40 11.58
C GLU A 323 12.63 5.55 12.56
N ASN A 324 13.49 6.58 12.59
CA ASN A 324 13.31 7.78 13.40
C ASN A 324 12.75 8.98 12.63
N TYR A 325 12.34 8.77 11.36
CA TYR A 325 11.72 9.84 10.59
C TYR A 325 10.34 10.19 11.20
N PRO A 326 9.97 11.48 11.23
CA PRO A 326 8.66 11.85 11.75
C PRO A 326 7.52 11.21 10.94
N ARG A 327 6.44 10.85 11.63
CA ARG A 327 5.21 10.41 10.96
C ARG A 327 4.67 11.52 10.07
N VAL A 328 4.06 11.15 8.97
CA VAL A 328 3.47 12.12 8.05
C VAL A 328 2.27 12.78 8.74
N ASN A 329 2.18 14.10 8.59
CA ASN A 329 1.04 14.85 9.09
C ASN A 329 -0.22 14.46 8.31
N PRO A 330 -1.29 13.94 8.97
CA PRO A 330 -2.46 13.40 8.28
C PRO A 330 -3.29 14.46 7.56
N ALA A 331 -3.36 15.70 8.05
CA ALA A 331 -4.06 16.78 7.37
C ALA A 331 -3.36 17.16 6.07
N LYS A 332 -2.02 17.28 6.11
CA LYS A 332 -1.21 17.51 4.91
C LYS A 332 -1.26 16.35 3.93
N PHE A 333 -1.23 15.12 4.43
CA PHE A 333 -1.35 13.94 3.57
C PHE A 333 -2.70 13.90 2.85
N LEU A 334 -3.78 14.19 3.56
CA LEU A 334 -5.13 14.26 2.98
C LEU A 334 -5.23 15.36 1.92
N GLU A 335 -4.63 16.53 2.18
CA GLU A 335 -4.60 17.66 1.24
C GLU A 335 -3.82 17.31 -0.05
N VAL A 336 -2.62 16.71 0.09
CA VAL A 336 -1.83 16.26 -1.07
C VAL A 336 -2.56 15.20 -1.86
N THR A 337 -3.24 14.25 -1.17
CA THR A 337 -4.04 13.21 -1.82
C THR A 337 -5.19 13.82 -2.62
N ARG A 338 -5.90 14.79 -2.05
CA ARG A 338 -6.98 15.52 -2.72
C ARG A 338 -6.49 16.16 -4.03
N LYS A 339 -5.37 16.88 -3.97
CA LYS A 339 -4.76 17.48 -5.17
C LYS A 339 -4.29 16.45 -6.18
N ALA A 340 -3.76 15.31 -5.70
CA ALA A 340 -3.38 14.19 -6.56
C ALA A 340 -4.57 13.60 -7.31
N LEU A 341 -5.73 13.43 -6.63
CA LEU A 341 -6.97 12.99 -7.26
C LEU A 341 -7.40 13.94 -8.39
N MET A 342 -7.41 15.24 -8.13
CA MET A 342 -7.77 16.25 -9.15
C MET A 342 -6.85 16.19 -10.38
N ILE A 343 -5.54 15.95 -10.17
CA ILE A 343 -4.60 15.79 -11.27
C ILE A 343 -4.91 14.51 -12.04
N MET A 344 -5.08 13.38 -11.38
CA MET A 344 -5.39 12.10 -12.04
C MET A 344 -6.71 12.15 -12.80
N GLU A 345 -7.73 12.82 -12.27
CA GLU A 345 -9.01 13.06 -12.97
C GLU A 345 -8.82 13.93 -14.22
N GLN A 346 -8.04 15.00 -14.12
CA GLN A 346 -7.74 15.88 -15.26
C GLN A 346 -7.09 15.14 -16.45
N TYR A 347 -6.35 14.07 -16.17
CA TYR A 347 -5.67 13.26 -17.19
C TYR A 347 -6.40 11.93 -17.48
N ASP A 348 -7.60 11.74 -16.94
CA ASP A 348 -8.44 10.55 -17.16
C ASP A 348 -7.77 9.21 -16.79
N VAL A 349 -6.95 9.21 -15.73
CA VAL A 349 -6.25 8.00 -15.26
C VAL A 349 -6.73 7.50 -13.89
N LEU A 350 -7.59 8.26 -13.21
CA LEU A 350 -8.04 7.91 -11.86
C LEU A 350 -8.86 6.62 -11.84
N ASP A 351 -9.74 6.43 -12.81
CA ASP A 351 -10.56 5.21 -12.93
C ASP A 351 -9.71 3.97 -13.20
N ASP A 352 -8.62 4.10 -13.95
CA ASP A 352 -7.70 3.01 -14.24
C ASP A 352 -7.07 2.40 -12.98
N LEU A 353 -6.85 3.20 -11.91
CA LEU A 353 -6.32 2.70 -10.64
C LEU A 353 -7.27 1.67 -10.02
N SER A 354 -8.58 1.86 -10.14
CA SER A 354 -9.61 0.94 -9.63
C SER A 354 -9.63 -0.41 -10.36
N HIS A 355 -9.14 -0.43 -11.60
CA HIS A 355 -9.05 -1.63 -12.45
C HIS A 355 -7.74 -2.39 -12.31
N THR A 356 -6.81 -1.92 -11.47
CA THR A 356 -5.57 -2.66 -11.16
C THR A 356 -5.84 -3.79 -10.18
N ALA A 357 -4.90 -4.71 -10.08
CA ALA A 357 -4.90 -5.72 -9.02
C ALA A 357 -3.93 -5.29 -7.89
N GLY A 358 -4.12 -5.85 -6.70
CA GLY A 358 -3.21 -5.66 -5.57
C GLY A 358 -3.31 -4.29 -4.92
N CYS A 359 -2.16 -3.66 -4.62
CA CYS A 359 -2.11 -2.41 -3.85
C CYS A 359 -2.78 -1.23 -4.53
N GLY A 360 -2.77 -1.15 -5.87
CA GLY A 360 -3.38 -0.03 -6.59
C GLY A 360 -4.88 0.10 -6.34
N SER A 361 -5.63 -1.00 -6.41
CA SER A 361 -7.08 -0.99 -6.15
C SER A 361 -7.44 -1.10 -4.66
N CYS A 362 -6.53 -1.50 -3.79
CA CYS A 362 -6.82 -1.73 -2.37
C CYS A 362 -7.14 -0.44 -1.60
N GLY A 363 -6.23 0.54 -1.59
CA GLY A 363 -6.40 1.84 -0.94
C GLY A 363 -6.26 1.84 0.59
N ALA A 364 -5.85 0.73 1.22
CA ALA A 364 -5.79 0.63 2.68
C ALA A 364 -4.58 1.35 3.31
N CYS A 365 -3.53 1.59 2.52
CA CYS A 365 -2.30 2.30 2.93
C CYS A 365 -2.22 3.71 2.33
N SER A 366 -3.26 4.12 1.62
CA SER A 366 -3.38 5.36 0.89
C SER A 366 -4.81 5.90 1.00
N MET A 367 -5.06 7.11 0.53
CA MET A 367 -6.39 7.70 0.65
C MET A 367 -7.10 7.87 -0.70
N GLU A 368 -6.39 7.85 -1.83
CA GLU A 368 -6.99 8.12 -3.15
C GLU A 368 -8.09 7.13 -3.52
N MET A 369 -7.89 5.84 -3.33
CA MET A 369 -8.92 4.84 -3.62
C MET A 369 -10.11 4.90 -2.65
N ASN A 370 -9.86 5.30 -1.40
CA ASN A 370 -10.93 5.55 -0.43
C ASN A 370 -11.81 6.71 -0.90
N LEU A 371 -11.19 7.84 -1.25
CA LEU A 371 -11.90 9.02 -1.74
C LEU A 371 -12.59 8.78 -3.09
N TYR A 372 -11.92 8.07 -4.02
CA TYR A 372 -12.50 7.70 -5.31
C TYR A 372 -13.76 6.86 -5.16
N ARG A 373 -13.75 5.84 -4.28
CA ARG A 373 -14.94 5.00 -4.03
C ARG A 373 -16.10 5.80 -3.44
N LEU A 374 -15.82 6.75 -2.55
CA LEU A 374 -16.83 7.65 -2.03
C LEU A 374 -17.44 8.51 -3.16
N LEU A 375 -16.61 9.12 -4.01
CA LEU A 375 -17.08 9.91 -5.14
C LEU A 375 -17.98 9.12 -6.11
N LYS A 376 -17.68 7.84 -6.32
CA LYS A 376 -18.49 7.00 -7.22
C LYS A 376 -19.81 6.52 -6.60
N ASN A 377 -19.85 6.34 -5.27
CA ASN A 377 -20.99 5.72 -4.59
C ASN A 377 -21.85 6.71 -3.81
N ASP A 378 -21.31 7.86 -3.45
CA ASP A 378 -21.99 8.88 -2.65
C ASP A 378 -22.11 10.17 -3.43
N LYS A 379 -23.36 10.70 -3.52
CA LYS A 379 -23.62 12.02 -4.13
C LYS A 379 -23.60 13.11 -3.07
N ASP A 380 -22.87 12.90 -1.98
CA ASP A 380 -22.81 13.85 -0.89
C ASP A 380 -22.16 15.16 -1.35
N LYS A 381 -22.91 16.23 -1.23
CA LYS A 381 -22.46 17.58 -1.62
C LYS A 381 -21.28 18.04 -0.76
N GLU A 382 -21.25 17.69 0.53
CA GLU A 382 -20.18 18.05 1.45
C GLU A 382 -18.85 17.39 1.03
N LEU A 383 -18.90 16.16 0.54
CA LEU A 383 -17.74 15.47 -0.02
C LEU A 383 -17.23 16.14 -1.30
N TYR A 384 -18.14 16.50 -2.21
CA TYR A 384 -17.76 17.22 -3.44
C TYR A 384 -17.14 18.58 -3.12
N ASP A 385 -17.75 19.35 -2.22
CA ASP A 385 -17.24 20.64 -1.78
C ASP A 385 -15.86 20.50 -1.11
N PHE A 386 -15.65 19.46 -0.29
CA PHE A 386 -14.35 19.15 0.33
C PHE A 386 -13.28 18.79 -0.72
N LEU A 387 -13.63 18.07 -1.77
CA LEU A 387 -12.66 17.61 -2.77
C LEU A 387 -12.31 18.66 -3.81
N LEU A 388 -13.21 19.61 -4.07
CA LEU A 388 -13.06 20.63 -5.13
C LEU A 388 -12.60 22.00 -4.61
N ASN A 389 -12.70 22.28 -3.31
CA ASN A 389 -12.25 23.49 -2.65
C ASN A 389 -11.02 23.25 -1.77
#